data_f3bde3753d79ba2f8140a18e181812fd
#
_entry.id   f3bde3753d79ba2f8140a18e181812fd
#
_cell.length_a   1.000
_cell.length_b   1.000
_cell.length_c   1.000
_cell.angle_alpha   90.00
_cell.angle_beta   90.00
_cell.angle_gamma   90.00
#
_symmetry.space_group_name_H-M   'P 1'
#
loop_
_entity.id
_entity.type
_entity.pdbx_description
1 polymer ?
#
loop_
_entity_poly.entity_id
_entity_poly.type
_entity_poly.pdbx_seq_one_letter_code
_entity_poly.pdbx_strand_id
1 'polypeptide(L)'
;MSQSKRKIQMMSITAMLIALGVLIPMYSPVKIILEPMSFTLGSHIAIMIAMFVSPLSALGVALGTTAGFYLAGFTLPVVLRALTHVIWAYAGALYLKKHPDLFRSPAKTFVFNLAAALVHALLEVLIVMPLYTGYDASQLFYLLFVLVGIGSVVHSTVDFVLSLAVWKAVTASASIRAIAVIKHIGFSAERK
;
A
#
# COMPACT_ATOMS: atom_id res chain seq x y z
N MET A 1 -22.79 8.12 -15.89
CA MET A 1 -22.99 7.04 -14.89
C MET A 1 -23.73 7.62 -13.70
N SER A 2 -24.84 6.97 -13.23
CA SER A 2 -25.57 7.44 -12.05
C SER A 2 -24.70 7.34 -10.78
N GLN A 3 -25.02 8.17 -9.76
CA GLN A 3 -24.30 8.15 -8.49
C GLN A 3 -24.35 6.78 -7.81
N SER A 4 -25.51 6.10 -7.86
CA SER A 4 -25.68 4.76 -7.29
C SER A 4 -24.79 3.72 -7.99
N LYS A 5 -24.73 3.71 -9.32
CA LYS A 5 -23.85 2.83 -10.07
C LYS A 5 -22.38 3.05 -9.73
N ARG A 6 -21.95 4.32 -9.59
CA ARG A 6 -20.58 4.65 -9.17
C ARG A 6 -20.26 4.13 -7.78
N LYS A 7 -21.16 4.30 -6.81
CA LYS A 7 -20.98 3.81 -5.43
C LYS A 7 -20.84 2.28 -5.41
N ILE A 8 -21.73 1.56 -6.07
CA ILE A 8 -21.71 0.09 -6.16
C ILE A 8 -20.40 -0.38 -6.77
N GLN A 9 -19.96 0.22 -7.88
CA GLN A 9 -18.70 -0.14 -8.53
C GLN A 9 -17.49 0.09 -7.63
N MET A 10 -17.43 1.22 -6.91
CA MET A 10 -16.37 1.50 -5.95
C MET A 10 -16.36 0.49 -4.80
N MET A 11 -17.52 0.14 -4.25
CA MET A 11 -17.64 -0.88 -3.19
C MET A 11 -17.17 -2.26 -3.68
N SER A 12 -17.60 -2.68 -4.87
CA SER A 12 -17.18 -3.96 -5.46
C SER A 12 -15.65 -4.03 -5.65
N ILE A 13 -15.05 -2.97 -6.22
CA ILE A 13 -13.59 -2.91 -6.40
C ILE A 13 -12.88 -2.91 -5.05
N THR A 14 -13.36 -2.15 -4.07
CA THR A 14 -12.78 -2.13 -2.73
C THR A 14 -12.84 -3.51 -2.08
N ALA A 15 -13.95 -4.21 -2.18
CA ALA A 15 -14.10 -5.58 -1.65
C ALA A 15 -13.14 -6.58 -2.34
N MET A 16 -12.99 -6.49 -3.67
CA MET A 16 -12.02 -7.31 -4.40
C MET A 16 -10.58 -7.02 -3.98
N LEU A 17 -10.24 -5.74 -3.77
CA LEU A 17 -8.91 -5.35 -3.31
C LEU A 17 -8.64 -5.82 -1.88
N ILE A 18 -9.64 -5.81 -0.99
CA ILE A 18 -9.52 -6.40 0.36
C ILE A 18 -9.19 -7.88 0.24
N ALA A 19 -9.95 -8.63 -0.55
CA ALA A 19 -9.70 -10.05 -0.76
C ALA A 19 -8.29 -10.32 -1.30
N LEU A 20 -7.85 -9.60 -2.35
CA LEU A 20 -6.50 -9.71 -2.88
C LEU A 20 -5.43 -9.34 -1.86
N GLY A 21 -5.66 -8.29 -1.07
CA GLY A 21 -4.74 -7.84 -0.03
C GLY A 21 -4.52 -8.86 1.09
N VAL A 22 -5.50 -9.76 1.31
CA VAL A 22 -5.36 -10.88 2.26
C VAL A 22 -4.78 -12.12 1.56
N LEU A 23 -5.29 -12.46 0.38
CA LEU A 23 -4.92 -13.70 -0.32
C LEU A 23 -3.46 -13.68 -0.81
N ILE A 24 -2.95 -12.53 -1.29
CA ILE A 24 -1.57 -12.45 -1.76
C ILE A 24 -0.57 -12.80 -0.65
N PRO A 25 -0.60 -12.20 0.55
CA PRO A 25 0.29 -12.60 1.64
C PRO A 25 0.10 -14.04 2.13
N MET A 26 -1.09 -14.59 2.04
CA MET A 26 -1.36 -15.98 2.44
C MET A 26 -0.73 -17.00 1.48
N TYR A 27 -0.90 -16.80 0.18
CA TYR A 27 -0.63 -17.82 -0.83
C TYR A 27 0.55 -17.52 -1.75
N SER A 28 1.15 -16.32 -1.71
CA SER A 28 2.31 -16.01 -2.54
C SER A 28 3.49 -16.93 -2.22
N PRO A 29 4.12 -17.54 -3.23
CA PRO A 29 5.33 -18.33 -3.04
C PRO A 29 6.58 -17.48 -2.78
N VAL A 30 6.53 -16.19 -3.12
CA VAL A 30 7.66 -15.25 -2.98
C VAL A 30 7.49 -14.45 -1.71
N LYS A 31 8.04 -14.97 -0.62
CA LYS A 31 8.03 -14.29 0.69
C LYS A 31 9.32 -14.55 1.46
N ILE A 32 9.71 -13.55 2.24
CA ILE A 32 10.85 -13.60 3.17
C ILE A 32 10.28 -13.36 4.57
N ILE A 33 10.53 -14.30 5.49
CA ILE A 33 10.11 -14.19 6.88
C ILE A 33 11.38 -14.24 7.74
N LEU A 34 11.73 -13.11 8.32
CA LEU A 34 12.81 -12.91 9.27
C LEU A 34 12.26 -12.05 10.41
N GLU A 35 11.63 -12.65 11.41
CA GLU A 35 10.95 -11.88 12.46
C GLU A 35 11.83 -10.79 13.08
N PRO A 36 11.27 -9.56 13.26
CA PRO A 36 9.89 -9.11 13.07
C PRO A 36 9.51 -8.76 11.63
N MET A 37 10.42 -8.93 10.69
CA MET A 37 10.24 -8.65 9.27
C MET A 37 9.50 -9.81 8.58
N SER A 38 8.48 -9.46 7.84
CA SER A 38 7.75 -10.40 6.98
C SER A 38 7.36 -9.66 5.70
N PHE A 39 7.98 -10.03 4.58
CA PHE A 39 7.71 -9.42 3.29
C PHE A 39 7.19 -10.46 2.30
N THR A 40 6.10 -10.13 1.66
CA THR A 40 5.53 -10.93 0.57
C THR A 40 5.42 -10.05 -0.66
N LEU A 41 6.05 -10.46 -1.75
CA LEU A 41 6.02 -9.71 -3.00
C LEU A 41 4.58 -9.44 -3.43
N GLY A 42 4.27 -8.18 -3.67
CA GLY A 42 2.96 -7.74 -4.10
C GLY A 42 1.94 -7.53 -2.98
N SER A 43 2.31 -7.70 -1.71
CA SER A 43 1.37 -7.55 -0.59
C SER A 43 0.75 -6.15 -0.49
N HIS A 44 1.46 -5.11 -0.94
CA HIS A 44 0.96 -3.74 -0.96
C HIS A 44 0.27 -3.34 -2.27
N ILE A 45 0.25 -4.19 -3.30
CA ILE A 45 -0.40 -3.84 -4.58
C ILE A 45 -1.87 -3.44 -4.37
N ALA A 46 -2.60 -4.21 -3.57
CA ALA A 46 -4.02 -3.95 -3.34
C ALA A 46 -4.27 -2.59 -2.68
N ILE A 47 -3.50 -2.24 -1.65
CA ILE A 47 -3.65 -0.97 -0.92
C ILE A 47 -3.19 0.22 -1.79
N MET A 48 -2.12 0.07 -2.56
CA MET A 48 -1.65 1.12 -3.47
C MET A 48 -2.65 1.38 -4.60
N ILE A 49 -3.22 0.33 -5.19
CA ILE A 49 -4.29 0.48 -6.18
C ILE A 49 -5.52 1.17 -5.54
N ALA A 50 -5.86 0.82 -4.31
CA ALA A 50 -6.95 1.48 -3.60
C ALA A 50 -6.71 2.98 -3.42
N MET A 51 -5.45 3.41 -3.16
CA MET A 51 -5.07 4.83 -3.13
C MET A 51 -5.32 5.53 -4.47
N PHE A 52 -5.06 4.84 -5.59
CA PHE A 52 -5.28 5.39 -6.94
C PHE A 52 -6.78 5.48 -7.29
N VAL A 53 -7.60 4.62 -6.69
CA VAL A 53 -9.07 4.66 -6.86
C VAL A 53 -9.69 5.81 -6.06
N SER A 54 -9.55 5.81 -4.73
CA SER A 54 -10.08 6.88 -3.88
C SER A 54 -9.60 6.79 -2.42
N PRO A 55 -9.65 7.91 -1.66
CA PRO A 55 -9.34 7.88 -0.23
C PRO A 55 -10.21 6.90 0.58
N LEU A 56 -11.50 6.80 0.27
CA LEU A 56 -12.40 5.87 0.96
C LEU A 56 -12.06 4.40 0.62
N SER A 57 -11.66 4.11 -0.62
CA SER A 57 -11.18 2.78 -0.99
C SER A 57 -9.88 2.44 -0.27
N ALA A 58 -8.93 3.38 -0.18
CA ALA A 58 -7.68 3.17 0.56
C ALA A 58 -7.95 2.87 2.04
N LEU A 59 -8.82 3.64 2.69
CA LEU A 59 -9.22 3.40 4.08
C LEU A 59 -9.91 2.03 4.24
N GLY A 60 -10.85 1.71 3.35
CA GLY A 60 -11.58 0.45 3.38
C GLY A 60 -10.66 -0.77 3.20
N VAL A 61 -9.71 -0.69 2.25
CA VAL A 61 -8.74 -1.77 2.02
C VAL A 61 -7.78 -1.90 3.20
N ALA A 62 -7.27 -0.80 3.77
CA ALA A 62 -6.41 -0.84 4.95
C ALA A 62 -7.09 -1.54 6.15
N LEU A 63 -8.32 -1.15 6.47
CA LEU A 63 -9.09 -1.75 7.56
C LEU A 63 -9.47 -3.21 7.25
N GLY A 64 -9.94 -3.47 6.03
CA GLY A 64 -10.37 -4.80 5.61
C GLY A 64 -9.23 -5.81 5.58
N THR A 65 -8.05 -5.42 5.09
CA THR A 65 -6.85 -6.30 5.09
C THR A 65 -6.33 -6.54 6.51
N THR A 66 -6.34 -5.52 7.37
CA THR A 66 -5.97 -5.68 8.79
C THR A 66 -6.88 -6.69 9.49
N ALA A 67 -8.19 -6.55 9.33
CA ALA A 67 -9.17 -7.50 9.88
C ALA A 67 -8.99 -8.90 9.27
N GLY A 68 -8.75 -8.98 7.96
CA GLY A 68 -8.50 -10.23 7.25
C GLY A 68 -7.25 -10.94 7.74
N PHE A 69 -6.16 -10.23 8.03
CA PHE A 69 -4.93 -10.80 8.61
C PHE A 69 -5.17 -11.34 10.02
N TYR A 70 -5.89 -10.59 10.84
CA TYR A 70 -6.26 -11.07 12.18
C TYR A 70 -7.06 -12.37 12.11
N LEU A 71 -8.11 -12.42 11.29
CA LEU A 71 -8.96 -13.60 11.11
C LEU A 71 -8.22 -14.78 10.46
N ALA A 72 -7.23 -14.52 9.62
CA ALA A 72 -6.39 -15.54 8.98
C ALA A 72 -5.27 -16.07 9.89
N GLY A 73 -5.15 -15.57 11.13
CA GLY A 73 -4.19 -16.06 12.13
C GLY A 73 -2.76 -15.56 11.89
N PHE A 74 -2.57 -14.42 11.23
CA PHE A 74 -1.25 -13.80 11.15
C PHE A 74 -0.77 -13.35 12.54
N THR A 75 0.55 -13.31 12.75
CA THR A 75 1.13 -12.88 14.02
C THR A 75 0.77 -11.45 14.35
N LEU A 76 0.68 -11.11 15.63
CA LEU A 76 0.30 -9.77 16.08
C LEU A 76 1.16 -8.65 15.47
N PRO A 77 2.51 -8.77 15.36
CA PRO A 77 3.31 -7.76 14.67
C PRO A 77 2.86 -7.50 13.24
N VAL A 78 2.53 -8.53 12.47
CA VAL A 78 2.06 -8.39 11.08
C VAL A 78 0.70 -7.68 11.02
N VAL A 79 -0.23 -8.03 11.92
CA VAL A 79 -1.55 -7.38 12.00
C VAL A 79 -1.42 -5.90 12.37
N LEU A 80 -0.57 -5.57 13.34
CA LEU A 80 -0.34 -4.18 13.76
C LEU A 80 0.33 -3.36 12.64
N ARG A 81 1.30 -3.94 11.93
CA ARG A 81 1.92 -3.30 10.76
C ARG A 81 0.88 -3.02 9.68
N ALA A 82 0.00 -3.99 9.38
CA ALA A 82 -1.10 -3.76 8.43
C ALA A 82 -2.05 -2.65 8.88
N LEU A 83 -2.28 -2.48 10.18
CA LEU A 83 -3.11 -1.39 10.71
C LEU A 83 -2.51 0.00 10.41
N THR A 84 -1.19 0.14 10.36
CA THR A 84 -0.54 1.41 10.03
C THR A 84 -0.86 1.90 8.61
N HIS A 85 -1.28 1.01 7.72
CA HIS A 85 -1.71 1.35 6.37
C HIS A 85 -2.88 2.34 6.36
N VAL A 86 -3.72 2.35 7.40
CA VAL A 86 -4.81 3.34 7.57
C VAL A 86 -4.28 4.76 7.48
N ILE A 87 -3.12 5.04 8.07
CA ILE A 87 -2.56 6.40 8.14
C ILE A 87 -1.92 6.78 6.79
N TRP A 88 -0.89 6.04 6.36
CA TRP A 88 -0.11 6.47 5.21
C TRP A 88 -0.87 6.32 3.88
N ALA A 89 -1.68 5.25 3.72
CA ALA A 89 -2.42 5.06 2.49
C ALA A 89 -3.59 6.04 2.36
N TYR A 90 -4.28 6.35 3.45
CA TYR A 90 -5.32 7.37 3.43
C TYR A 90 -4.75 8.76 3.14
N ALA A 91 -3.65 9.14 3.81
CA ALA A 91 -2.97 10.41 3.57
C ALA A 91 -2.44 10.51 2.12
N GLY A 92 -1.80 9.45 1.63
CA GLY A 92 -1.35 9.35 0.24
C GLY A 92 -2.48 9.49 -0.77
N ALA A 93 -3.62 8.83 -0.53
CA ALA A 93 -4.80 8.94 -1.40
C ALA A 93 -5.41 10.34 -1.39
N LEU A 94 -5.43 11.03 -0.25
CA LEU A 94 -5.85 12.43 -0.16
C LEU A 94 -4.92 13.35 -0.96
N TYR A 95 -3.61 13.12 -0.87
CA TYR A 95 -2.62 13.86 -1.64
C TYR A 95 -2.79 13.62 -3.15
N LEU A 96 -2.94 12.37 -3.58
CA LEU A 96 -3.18 12.01 -4.97
C LEU A 96 -4.49 12.60 -5.50
N LYS A 97 -5.53 12.68 -4.68
CA LYS A 97 -6.79 13.34 -5.06
C LYS A 97 -6.61 14.82 -5.39
N LYS A 98 -5.68 15.50 -4.73
CA LYS A 98 -5.34 16.90 -5.02
C LYS A 98 -4.37 17.03 -6.21
N HIS A 99 -3.64 15.97 -6.54
CA HIS A 99 -2.61 15.95 -7.57
C HIS A 99 -2.81 14.78 -8.56
N PRO A 100 -3.93 14.73 -9.31
CA PRO A 100 -4.29 13.57 -10.14
C PRO A 100 -3.33 13.29 -11.29
N ASP A 101 -2.52 14.27 -11.69
CA ASP A 101 -1.51 14.16 -12.75
C ASP A 101 -0.09 13.88 -12.23
N LEU A 102 0.05 13.55 -10.94
CA LEU A 102 1.35 13.34 -10.29
C LEU A 102 2.21 12.32 -11.05
N PHE A 103 1.61 11.21 -11.48
CA PHE A 103 2.32 10.10 -12.16
C PHE A 103 2.61 10.36 -13.65
N ARG A 104 2.47 11.58 -14.12
CA ARG A 104 2.99 12.03 -15.43
C ARG A 104 4.45 12.48 -15.34
N SER A 105 4.95 12.82 -14.16
CA SER A 105 6.34 13.26 -13.93
C SER A 105 7.11 12.18 -13.18
N PRO A 106 8.22 11.65 -13.75
CA PRO A 106 9.07 10.67 -13.07
C PRO A 106 9.58 11.15 -11.72
N ALA A 107 10.05 12.40 -11.65
CA ALA A 107 10.58 12.99 -10.43
C ALA A 107 9.52 13.10 -9.34
N LYS A 108 8.31 13.59 -9.66
CA LYS A 108 7.20 13.66 -8.69
C LYS A 108 6.76 12.27 -8.23
N THR A 109 6.73 11.29 -9.14
CA THR A 109 6.43 9.89 -8.83
C THR A 109 7.44 9.31 -7.86
N PHE A 110 8.73 9.53 -8.10
CA PHE A 110 9.81 9.09 -7.22
C PHE A 110 9.72 9.72 -5.82
N VAL A 111 9.55 11.05 -5.77
CA VAL A 111 9.42 11.77 -4.48
C VAL A 111 8.19 11.29 -3.69
N PHE A 112 7.05 11.10 -4.36
CA PHE A 112 5.86 10.56 -3.72
C PHE A 112 6.09 9.15 -3.16
N ASN A 113 6.69 8.25 -3.96
CA ASN A 113 6.99 6.90 -3.52
C ASN A 113 7.93 6.90 -2.32
N LEU A 114 9.01 7.67 -2.38
CA LEU A 114 9.98 7.77 -1.29
C LEU A 114 9.33 8.28 0.00
N ALA A 115 8.54 9.36 -0.10
CA ALA A 115 7.82 9.91 1.05
C ALA A 115 6.83 8.90 1.64
N ALA A 116 6.04 8.23 0.81
CA ALA A 116 5.09 7.21 1.25
C ALA A 116 5.81 6.01 1.91
N ALA A 117 6.91 5.53 1.31
CA ALA A 117 7.69 4.42 1.84
C ALA A 117 8.37 4.76 3.18
N LEU A 118 8.88 5.98 3.34
CA LEU A 118 9.49 6.44 4.61
C LEU A 118 8.44 6.56 5.72
N VAL A 119 7.29 7.16 5.43
CA VAL A 119 6.19 7.25 6.41
C VAL A 119 5.68 5.86 6.78
N HIS A 120 5.50 4.98 5.80
CA HIS A 120 5.11 3.59 6.02
C HIS A 120 6.10 2.87 6.95
N ALA A 121 7.39 2.89 6.61
CA ALA A 121 8.44 2.26 7.41
C ALA A 121 8.51 2.81 8.84
N LEU A 122 8.41 4.14 9.00
CA LEU A 122 8.41 4.78 10.32
C LEU A 122 7.23 4.29 11.17
N LEU A 123 6.03 4.26 10.60
CA LEU A 123 4.83 3.81 11.31
C LEU A 123 4.93 2.32 11.70
N GLU A 124 5.49 1.48 10.81
CA GLU A 124 5.70 0.07 11.13
C GLU A 124 6.70 -0.13 12.28
N VAL A 125 7.82 0.60 12.26
CA VAL A 125 8.79 0.56 13.37
C VAL A 125 8.14 0.99 14.67
N LEU A 126 7.44 2.12 14.67
CA LEU A 126 6.81 2.67 15.89
C LEU A 126 5.76 1.74 16.49
N ILE A 127 4.94 1.11 15.65
CA ILE A 127 3.84 0.26 16.15
C ILE A 127 4.33 -1.07 16.72
N VAL A 128 5.44 -1.62 16.20
CA VAL A 128 5.96 -2.90 16.69
C VAL A 128 7.00 -2.73 17.80
N MET A 129 7.63 -1.56 17.93
CA MET A 129 8.66 -1.30 18.94
C MET A 129 8.29 -1.76 20.36
N PRO A 130 7.07 -1.51 20.89
CA PRO A 130 6.69 -1.95 22.22
C PRO A 130 6.69 -3.47 22.43
N LEU A 131 6.65 -4.25 21.35
CA LEU A 131 6.63 -5.71 21.42
C LEU A 131 8.03 -6.32 21.65
N TYR A 132 9.09 -5.51 21.52
CA TYR A 132 10.50 -5.96 21.54
C TYR A 132 11.30 -5.35 22.71
N THR A 133 10.64 -4.97 23.82
CA THR A 133 11.26 -4.32 24.97
C THR A 133 12.27 -5.19 25.76
N GLY A 134 12.32 -6.49 25.51
CA GLY A 134 13.26 -7.43 26.17
C GLY A 134 14.62 -7.56 25.49
N TYR A 135 14.85 -6.88 24.38
CA TYR A 135 16.11 -6.94 23.61
C TYR A 135 17.07 -5.82 24.04
N ASP A 136 18.38 -6.08 23.89
CA ASP A 136 19.39 -5.04 24.07
C ASP A 136 19.33 -3.99 22.95
N ALA A 137 20.00 -2.85 23.17
CA ALA A 137 19.92 -1.71 22.24
C ALA A 137 20.45 -2.05 20.83
N SER A 138 21.46 -2.90 20.69
CA SER A 138 22.03 -3.26 19.41
C SER A 138 21.12 -4.19 18.64
N GLN A 139 20.51 -5.14 19.30
CA GLN A 139 19.49 -6.03 18.75
C GLN A 139 18.26 -5.26 18.32
N LEU A 140 17.75 -4.34 19.17
CA LEU A 140 16.63 -3.47 18.82
C LEU A 140 16.92 -2.63 17.59
N PHE A 141 18.09 -2.03 17.51
CA PHE A 141 18.49 -1.26 16.33
C PHE A 141 18.44 -2.11 15.06
N TYR A 142 19.06 -3.30 15.10
CA TYR A 142 19.08 -4.20 13.95
C TYR A 142 17.66 -4.66 13.56
N LEU A 143 16.87 -5.15 14.52
CA LEU A 143 15.53 -5.69 14.24
C LEU A 143 14.57 -4.61 13.73
N LEU A 144 14.55 -3.44 14.37
CA LEU A 144 13.56 -2.42 14.05
C LEU A 144 14.00 -1.50 12.91
N PHE A 145 15.22 -0.98 12.95
CA PHE A 145 15.65 0.00 11.93
C PHE A 145 16.19 -0.65 10.67
N VAL A 146 16.95 -1.77 10.78
CA VAL A 146 17.50 -2.43 9.61
C VAL A 146 16.45 -3.35 8.99
N LEU A 147 15.94 -4.35 9.71
CA LEU A 147 15.02 -5.32 9.14
C LEU A 147 13.67 -4.70 8.83
N VAL A 148 12.99 -4.09 9.81
CA VAL A 148 11.66 -3.50 9.57
C VAL A 148 11.80 -2.20 8.78
N GLY A 149 12.59 -1.23 9.24
CA GLY A 149 12.66 0.11 8.66
C GLY A 149 13.17 0.10 7.21
N ILE A 150 14.45 -0.25 6.99
CA ILE A 150 15.04 -0.27 5.64
C ILE A 150 14.33 -1.32 4.77
N GLY A 151 14.05 -2.49 5.34
CA GLY A 151 13.32 -3.53 4.61
C GLY A 151 11.96 -3.09 4.12
N SER A 152 11.18 -2.36 4.94
CA SER A 152 9.87 -1.83 4.52
C SER A 152 9.99 -0.77 3.43
N VAL A 153 11.02 0.09 3.45
CA VAL A 153 11.27 1.06 2.38
C VAL A 153 11.53 0.34 1.05
N VAL A 154 12.42 -0.65 1.05
CA VAL A 154 12.75 -1.42 -0.16
C VAL A 154 11.53 -2.18 -0.66
N HIS A 155 10.86 -2.92 0.21
CA HIS A 155 9.67 -3.71 -0.13
C HIS A 155 8.52 -2.84 -0.66
N SER A 156 8.21 -1.75 0.04
CA SER A 156 7.17 -0.81 -0.38
C SER A 156 7.49 -0.18 -1.75
N THR A 157 8.76 0.12 -2.02
CA THR A 157 9.18 0.68 -3.31
C THR A 157 9.00 -0.34 -4.44
N VAL A 158 9.37 -1.60 -4.23
CA VAL A 158 9.16 -2.67 -5.22
C VAL A 158 7.66 -2.85 -5.50
N ASP A 159 6.85 -2.96 -4.45
CA ASP A 159 5.41 -3.12 -4.59
C ASP A 159 4.74 -1.89 -5.25
N PHE A 160 5.27 -0.69 -5.02
CA PHE A 160 4.80 0.52 -5.70
C PHE A 160 5.05 0.47 -7.21
N VAL A 161 6.24 0.06 -7.63
CA VAL A 161 6.57 -0.08 -9.07
C VAL A 161 5.65 -1.13 -9.72
N LEU A 162 5.44 -2.27 -9.05
CA LEU A 162 4.51 -3.29 -9.51
C LEU A 162 3.07 -2.74 -9.58
N SER A 163 2.66 -1.95 -8.59
CA SER A 163 1.34 -1.34 -8.56
C SER A 163 1.11 -0.36 -9.71
N LEU A 164 2.14 0.40 -10.12
CA LEU A 164 2.06 1.26 -11.30
C LEU A 164 1.88 0.44 -12.58
N ALA A 165 2.60 -0.67 -12.71
CA ALA A 165 2.48 -1.56 -13.87
C ALA A 165 1.07 -2.17 -13.95
N VAL A 166 0.56 -2.72 -12.84
CA VAL A 166 -0.80 -3.26 -12.74
C VAL A 166 -1.83 -2.17 -13.03
N TRP A 167 -1.67 -0.98 -12.45
CA TRP A 167 -2.61 0.13 -12.65
C TRP A 167 -2.68 0.59 -14.08
N LYS A 168 -1.55 0.62 -14.79
CA LYS A 168 -1.53 0.93 -16.24
C LYS A 168 -2.39 -0.05 -17.03
N ALA A 169 -2.34 -1.35 -16.72
CA ALA A 169 -3.16 -2.37 -17.34
C ALA A 169 -4.65 -2.22 -16.98
N VAL A 170 -4.95 -2.02 -15.71
CA VAL A 170 -6.32 -1.90 -15.18
C VAL A 170 -7.02 -0.64 -15.73
N THR A 171 -6.31 0.46 -15.88
CA THR A 171 -6.87 1.70 -16.46
C THR A 171 -7.06 1.66 -17.98
N ALA A 172 -6.72 0.56 -18.65
CA ALA A 172 -7.21 0.31 -20.01
C ALA A 172 -8.74 0.26 -20.04
N SER A 173 -9.39 -0.20 -18.97
CA SER A 173 -10.85 -0.17 -18.82
C SER A 173 -11.40 1.24 -18.58
N ALA A 174 -12.31 1.69 -19.44
CA ALA A 174 -12.97 2.98 -19.31
C ALA A 174 -13.82 3.07 -18.03
N SER A 175 -14.39 1.96 -17.57
CA SER A 175 -15.21 1.92 -16.37
C SER A 175 -14.38 2.18 -15.10
N ILE A 176 -13.16 1.65 -15.03
CA ILE A 176 -12.23 1.92 -13.93
C ILE A 176 -11.79 3.38 -13.95
N ARG A 177 -11.39 3.91 -15.12
CA ARG A 177 -11.01 5.33 -15.25
C ARG A 177 -12.11 6.30 -14.82
N ALA A 178 -13.37 5.94 -15.01
CA ALA A 178 -14.51 6.79 -14.65
C ALA A 178 -14.67 7.02 -13.15
N ILE A 179 -14.19 6.10 -12.31
CA ILE A 179 -14.32 6.18 -10.84
C ILE A 179 -13.01 6.56 -10.14
N ALA A 180 -11.87 6.33 -10.77
CA ALA A 180 -10.56 6.50 -10.17
C ALA A 180 -10.13 7.97 -10.10
N VAL A 181 -9.33 8.27 -9.06
CA VAL A 181 -8.62 9.55 -8.91
C VAL A 181 -7.48 9.62 -9.91
N ILE A 182 -6.65 8.60 -9.99
CA ILE A 182 -5.55 8.51 -10.95
C ILE A 182 -6.07 7.83 -12.23
N LYS A 183 -6.22 8.61 -13.28
CA LYS A 183 -6.78 8.12 -14.55
C LYS A 183 -5.73 7.69 -15.55
N HIS A 184 -4.53 8.21 -15.45
CA HIS A 184 -3.45 7.99 -16.40
C HIS A 184 -2.12 7.88 -15.67
N ILE A 185 -1.33 6.90 -16.07
CA ILE A 185 0.09 6.79 -15.78
C ILE A 185 0.84 6.83 -17.11
N GLY A 186 1.80 7.67 -17.22
CA GLY A 186 2.65 7.74 -18.41
C GLY A 186 3.50 9.00 -18.35
N PHE A 187 4.78 8.82 -18.50
CA PHE A 187 5.74 9.90 -18.59
C PHE A 187 5.57 10.55 -19.95
N SER A 188 4.74 11.58 -20.04
CA SER A 188 4.77 12.46 -21.20
C SER A 188 6.09 13.22 -21.16
N ALA A 189 6.93 13.06 -22.17
CA ALA A 189 7.95 14.05 -22.44
C ALA A 189 7.22 15.40 -22.54
N GLU A 190 7.53 16.35 -21.66
CA GLU A 190 7.04 17.71 -21.78
C GLU A 190 7.50 18.20 -23.15
N ARG A 191 6.58 18.26 -24.10
CA ARG A 191 6.82 19.07 -25.30
C ARG A 191 6.82 20.54 -24.82
N LYS A 192 8.03 21.06 -24.65
CA LYS A 192 8.24 22.48 -24.52
C LYS A 192 7.81 23.18 -25.81
#